data_1837cefaf68acc039e77c3d09dfc9b08
#
_entry.id   1837cefaf68acc039e77c3d09dfc9b08
#
_cell.length_a   1.000
_cell.length_b   1.000
_cell.length_c   1.000
_cell.angle_alpha   90.00
_cell.angle_beta   90.00
_cell.angle_gamma   90.00
#
_symmetry.space_group_name_H-M   'P 1'
#
loop_
_entity.id
_entity.type
_entity.pdbx_description
1 polymer ?
#
loop_
_entity_poly.entity_id
_entity_poly.type
_entity_poly.pdbx_seq_one_letter_code
_entity_poly.pdbx_strand_id
1 'polypeptide(L)'
;MLTTCLAGGKCVIKSQILKGGRGKGTFDTGFYGGVRIAELPEEGEQISSQMLGHRLKTKQTSGAGILVEKVLVAEFEECEEEWYLAIALDRERYSPVVLISRSGGVDIEETAKGESSSLRSFHFDYAEGITPDLLKRLRTDVGANSAEAEKLGAILTRLWDLFVSKDATLLEINPLARTGEANFKCLDAKFMIDDASQRRQPELFAQRDIQAEVPEEIEAQTYGLVYIKMDGNIGNVVNGAGLAMATNDAIAYHGGASANFLDAGGQATKNTIQKAFEIILRDTRVKVILVNIYGGIIRCDMIAESIIGATKELGPLRVPLVVRLQGTNSPEGLKILEDADLGFHVESEFGEAAKKAVQLSKSL
;
A
#
# COMPACT_ATOMS: atom_id res chain seq x y z
N MET A 1 -17.16 -2.93 -28.22
CA MET A 1 -15.88 -2.28 -27.87
C MET A 1 -14.66 -3.09 -28.37
N LEU A 2 -14.61 -4.40 -28.16
CA LEU A 2 -13.55 -5.28 -28.69
C LEU A 2 -13.43 -5.23 -30.23
N THR A 3 -14.55 -5.22 -30.95
CA THR A 3 -14.58 -5.15 -32.41
C THR A 3 -13.97 -3.87 -32.99
N THR A 4 -13.97 -2.77 -32.28
CA THR A 4 -13.44 -1.48 -32.76
C THR A 4 -11.91 -1.38 -32.53
N CYS A 5 -11.39 -1.99 -31.45
CA CYS A 5 -9.95 -2.04 -31.19
C CYS A 5 -9.21 -3.03 -32.10
N LEU A 6 -9.91 -4.04 -32.63
CA LEU A 6 -9.34 -5.10 -33.48
C LEU A 6 -9.60 -4.91 -34.96
N ALA A 7 -10.11 -3.76 -35.38
CA ALA A 7 -10.40 -3.47 -36.81
C ALA A 7 -9.19 -3.56 -37.77
N GLY A 8 -8.08 -4.07 -37.30
CA GLY A 8 -6.88 -4.33 -38.12
C GLY A 8 -5.66 -4.90 -37.41
N GLY A 9 -5.75 -5.36 -36.15
CA GLY A 9 -4.53 -5.78 -35.48
C GLY A 9 -4.71 -6.54 -34.17
N LYS A 10 -3.59 -7.00 -33.63
CA LYS A 10 -3.49 -7.65 -32.33
C LYS A 10 -3.82 -6.68 -31.20
N CYS A 11 -4.34 -7.19 -30.09
CA CYS A 11 -4.54 -6.39 -28.89
C CYS A 11 -3.91 -7.05 -27.66
N VAL A 12 -3.69 -6.26 -26.62
CA VAL A 12 -3.24 -6.72 -25.31
C VAL A 12 -4.37 -6.56 -24.32
N ILE A 13 -4.70 -7.64 -23.60
CA ILE A 13 -5.70 -7.66 -22.55
C ILE A 13 -5.00 -7.69 -21.21
N LYS A 14 -5.25 -6.70 -20.36
CA LYS A 14 -4.57 -6.52 -19.07
C LYS A 14 -5.59 -6.50 -17.92
N SER A 15 -5.51 -7.45 -16.99
CA SER A 15 -6.27 -7.42 -15.74
C SER A 15 -6.02 -6.13 -14.98
N GLN A 16 -7.05 -5.49 -14.46
CA GLN A 16 -6.95 -4.27 -13.66
C GLN A 16 -7.08 -4.64 -12.18
N ILE A 17 -5.96 -4.62 -11.46
CA ILE A 17 -5.87 -4.79 -10.00
C ILE A 17 -4.84 -3.80 -9.45
N LEU A 18 -4.96 -3.43 -8.17
CA LEU A 18 -4.07 -2.49 -7.48
C LEU A 18 -2.72 -3.12 -7.05
N LYS A 19 -2.23 -4.14 -7.75
CA LYS A 19 -0.96 -4.82 -7.47
C LYS A 19 -0.19 -5.09 -8.76
N GLY A 20 1.13 -5.15 -8.65
CA GLY A 20 2.04 -5.48 -9.73
C GLY A 20 2.17 -6.99 -9.98
N GLY A 21 3.02 -7.35 -10.96
CA GLY A 21 3.33 -8.76 -11.26
C GLY A 21 2.23 -9.51 -12.01
N ARG A 22 1.24 -8.81 -12.58
CA ARG A 22 0.06 -9.39 -13.25
C ARG A 22 0.42 -10.39 -14.35
N GLY A 23 1.46 -10.10 -15.15
CA GLY A 23 1.85 -10.94 -16.28
C GLY A 23 2.26 -12.38 -15.89
N LYS A 24 2.79 -12.58 -14.67
CA LYS A 24 3.18 -13.88 -14.11
C LYS A 24 2.20 -14.41 -13.06
N GLY A 25 1.05 -13.78 -12.90
CA GLY A 25 0.03 -14.21 -11.96
C GLY A 25 -0.73 -15.44 -12.45
N THR A 26 -1.39 -16.13 -11.53
CA THR A 26 -2.24 -17.29 -11.82
C THR A 26 -3.63 -17.05 -11.21
N PHE A 27 -4.66 -17.31 -11.99
CA PHE A 27 -6.04 -17.21 -11.55
C PHE A 27 -6.45 -18.45 -10.74
N ASP A 28 -7.51 -18.31 -9.96
CA ASP A 28 -8.11 -19.39 -9.18
C ASP A 28 -8.63 -20.57 -10.06
N THR A 29 -8.90 -20.30 -11.35
CA THR A 29 -9.23 -21.31 -12.37
C THR A 29 -8.02 -22.07 -12.90
N GLY A 30 -6.79 -21.67 -12.54
CA GLY A 30 -5.56 -22.19 -13.14
C GLY A 30 -5.13 -21.48 -14.41
N PHE A 31 -5.91 -20.51 -14.91
CA PHE A 31 -5.49 -19.69 -16.05
C PHE A 31 -4.25 -18.85 -15.69
N TYR A 32 -3.23 -18.87 -16.56
CA TYR A 32 -1.94 -18.22 -16.30
C TYR A 32 -1.80 -16.92 -17.09
N GLY A 33 -1.34 -15.87 -16.42
CA GLY A 33 -1.02 -14.58 -17.03
C GLY A 33 -2.21 -13.61 -17.01
N GLY A 34 -2.11 -12.54 -16.20
CA GLY A 34 -3.06 -11.43 -16.19
C GLY A 34 -2.79 -10.37 -17.27
N VAL A 35 -1.84 -10.61 -18.18
CA VAL A 35 -1.57 -9.81 -19.38
C VAL A 35 -1.41 -10.79 -20.53
N ARG A 36 -2.24 -10.68 -21.56
CA ARG A 36 -2.29 -11.61 -22.67
C ARG A 36 -2.51 -10.88 -23.99
N ILE A 37 -1.93 -11.41 -25.06
CA ILE A 37 -2.14 -10.91 -26.42
C ILE A 37 -3.25 -11.74 -27.05
N ALA A 38 -4.13 -11.07 -27.80
CA ALA A 38 -5.13 -11.68 -28.65
C ALA A 38 -4.93 -11.22 -30.09
N GLU A 39 -4.98 -12.15 -31.02
CA GLU A 39 -4.84 -11.88 -32.46
C GLU A 39 -6.19 -11.69 -33.14
N LEU A 40 -7.25 -12.25 -32.54
CA LEU A 40 -8.62 -12.21 -33.05
C LEU A 40 -9.60 -11.72 -31.95
N PRO A 41 -10.74 -11.11 -32.33
CA PRO A 41 -11.75 -10.67 -31.38
C PRO A 41 -12.28 -11.78 -30.48
N GLU A 42 -12.51 -12.97 -31.04
CA GLU A 42 -13.02 -14.15 -30.34
C GLU A 42 -12.03 -14.64 -29.28
N GLU A 43 -10.72 -14.60 -29.58
CA GLU A 43 -9.67 -14.90 -28.62
C GLU A 43 -9.64 -13.87 -27.48
N GLY A 44 -9.82 -12.58 -27.82
CA GLY A 44 -9.94 -11.51 -26.85
C GLY A 44 -11.11 -11.68 -25.88
N GLU A 45 -12.26 -12.13 -26.39
CA GLU A 45 -13.42 -12.44 -25.57
C GLU A 45 -13.16 -13.64 -24.65
N GLN A 46 -12.55 -14.70 -25.15
CA GLN A 46 -12.18 -15.88 -24.36
C GLN A 46 -11.20 -15.53 -23.24
N ILE A 47 -10.13 -14.77 -23.53
CA ILE A 47 -9.16 -14.33 -22.56
C ILE A 47 -9.83 -13.44 -21.51
N SER A 48 -10.67 -12.50 -21.92
CA SER A 48 -11.38 -11.59 -21.00
C SER A 48 -12.32 -12.35 -20.06
N SER A 49 -13.04 -13.34 -20.56
CA SER A 49 -13.94 -14.17 -19.75
C SER A 49 -13.21 -15.07 -18.76
N GLN A 50 -11.97 -15.48 -19.04
CA GLN A 50 -11.13 -16.22 -18.10
C GLN A 50 -10.47 -15.33 -17.02
N MET A 51 -10.47 -14.00 -17.22
CA MET A 51 -9.95 -13.03 -16.26
C MET A 51 -11.05 -12.41 -15.39
N LEU A 52 -12.16 -12.01 -16.02
CA LEU A 52 -13.25 -11.30 -15.35
C LEU A 52 -13.99 -12.22 -14.37
N GLY A 53 -14.22 -11.73 -13.14
CA GLY A 53 -14.88 -12.48 -12.09
C GLY A 53 -14.01 -13.51 -11.38
N HIS A 54 -12.74 -13.65 -11.77
CA HIS A 54 -11.77 -14.57 -11.18
C HIS A 54 -10.71 -13.85 -10.35
N ARG A 55 -10.11 -14.59 -9.39
CA ARG A 55 -9.08 -14.04 -8.50
C ARG A 55 -7.68 -14.28 -9.06
N LEU A 56 -6.96 -13.21 -9.30
CA LEU A 56 -5.57 -13.23 -9.75
C LEU A 56 -4.62 -13.21 -8.55
N LYS A 57 -3.78 -14.24 -8.46
CA LYS A 57 -2.72 -14.37 -7.47
C LYS A 57 -1.38 -14.00 -8.12
N THR A 58 -0.67 -13.04 -7.55
CA THR A 58 0.68 -12.61 -7.97
C THR A 58 1.66 -12.74 -6.79
N LYS A 59 2.95 -12.49 -7.01
CA LYS A 59 3.94 -12.43 -5.92
C LYS A 59 3.64 -11.31 -4.90
N GLN A 60 2.86 -10.30 -5.28
CA GLN A 60 2.54 -9.13 -4.46
C GLN A 60 1.14 -9.19 -3.83
N THR A 61 0.37 -10.26 -4.06
CA THR A 61 -0.96 -10.45 -3.46
C THR A 61 -0.90 -11.40 -2.28
N SER A 62 -1.83 -11.26 -1.32
CA SER A 62 -2.06 -12.25 -0.29
C SER A 62 -2.54 -13.59 -0.87
N GLY A 63 -2.54 -14.66 -0.06
CA GLY A 63 -2.86 -16.02 -0.48
C GLY A 63 -4.17 -16.21 -1.24
N ALA A 64 -5.19 -15.37 -0.97
CA ALA A 64 -6.51 -15.43 -1.62
C ALA A 64 -6.54 -14.81 -3.04
N GLY A 65 -5.52 -14.04 -3.45
CA GLY A 65 -5.55 -13.27 -4.69
C GLY A 65 -6.56 -12.11 -4.68
N ILE A 66 -6.57 -11.31 -5.75
CA ILE A 66 -7.46 -10.15 -5.91
C ILE A 66 -8.45 -10.43 -7.04
N LEU A 67 -9.72 -10.11 -6.82
CA LEU A 67 -10.77 -10.24 -7.82
C LEU A 67 -10.52 -9.27 -8.98
N VAL A 68 -10.59 -9.78 -10.20
CA VAL A 68 -10.47 -8.98 -11.43
C VAL A 68 -11.88 -8.60 -11.91
N GLU A 69 -12.26 -7.36 -11.71
CA GLU A 69 -13.57 -6.83 -12.12
C GLU A 69 -13.50 -6.10 -13.47
N LYS A 70 -12.30 -5.71 -13.88
CA LYS A 70 -12.07 -4.91 -15.09
C LYS A 70 -10.85 -5.41 -15.84
N VAL A 71 -10.91 -5.35 -17.17
CA VAL A 71 -9.75 -5.53 -18.05
C VAL A 71 -9.57 -4.29 -18.92
N LEU A 72 -8.31 -3.92 -19.14
CA LEU A 72 -7.94 -2.93 -20.14
C LEU A 72 -7.61 -3.68 -21.44
N VAL A 73 -8.24 -3.28 -22.53
CA VAL A 73 -7.89 -3.71 -23.89
C VAL A 73 -7.14 -2.58 -24.57
N ALA A 74 -5.90 -2.82 -24.91
CA ALA A 74 -5.02 -1.87 -25.58
C ALA A 74 -4.55 -2.42 -26.92
N GLU A 75 -4.26 -1.53 -27.86
CA GLU A 75 -3.59 -1.89 -29.12
C GLU A 75 -2.24 -2.55 -28.81
N PHE A 76 -1.92 -3.61 -29.55
CA PHE A 76 -0.61 -4.24 -29.47
C PHE A 76 0.42 -3.36 -30.19
N GLU A 77 1.52 -3.08 -29.52
CA GLU A 77 2.62 -2.31 -30.06
C GLU A 77 3.85 -3.20 -30.22
N GLU A 78 4.36 -3.29 -31.44
CA GLU A 78 5.66 -3.91 -31.66
C GLU A 78 6.76 -3.00 -31.16
N CYS A 79 7.64 -3.53 -30.32
CA CYS A 79 8.77 -2.79 -29.80
C CYS A 79 10.08 -3.57 -29.98
N GLU A 80 11.16 -2.83 -30.18
CA GLU A 80 12.49 -3.39 -30.33
C GLU A 80 13.12 -3.70 -28.97
N GLU A 81 12.84 -2.85 -27.98
CA GLU A 81 13.32 -2.98 -26.60
C GLU A 81 12.23 -2.53 -25.62
N GLU A 82 12.15 -3.20 -24.50
CA GLU A 82 11.32 -2.80 -23.37
C GLU A 82 12.21 -2.19 -22.29
N TRP A 83 12.08 -0.89 -22.05
CA TRP A 83 12.83 -0.18 -21.04
C TRP A 83 12.00 -0.01 -19.77
N TYR A 84 12.71 0.20 -18.67
CA TYR A 84 12.16 0.62 -17.40
C TYR A 84 12.53 2.07 -17.13
N LEU A 85 11.59 2.89 -16.69
CA LEU A 85 11.82 4.27 -16.30
C LEU A 85 10.95 4.60 -15.09
N ALA A 86 11.55 5.13 -14.03
CA ALA A 86 10.79 5.63 -12.88
C ALA A 86 11.43 6.88 -12.27
N ILE A 87 10.59 7.69 -11.61
CA ILE A 87 11.01 8.71 -10.65
C ILE A 87 10.41 8.34 -9.31
N ALA A 88 11.25 8.26 -8.28
CA ALA A 88 10.88 7.91 -6.92
C ALA A 88 11.57 8.81 -5.90
N LEU A 89 11.16 8.74 -4.64
CA LEU A 89 11.87 9.34 -3.51
C LEU A 89 12.77 8.29 -2.86
N ASP A 90 14.07 8.54 -2.83
CA ASP A 90 15.02 7.77 -2.04
C ASP A 90 15.02 8.28 -0.60
N ARG A 91 14.47 7.47 0.31
CA ARG A 91 14.35 7.82 1.73
C ARG A 91 15.66 7.76 2.49
N GLU A 92 16.65 7.01 2.00
CA GLU A 92 17.98 6.94 2.63
C GLU A 92 18.80 8.20 2.33
N ARG A 93 18.65 8.72 1.09
CA ARG A 93 19.37 9.91 0.63
C ARG A 93 18.56 11.20 0.68
N TYR A 94 17.28 11.11 1.08
CA TYR A 94 16.35 12.24 1.14
C TYR A 94 16.29 13.06 -0.17
N SER A 95 16.34 12.38 -1.31
CA SER A 95 16.37 13.02 -2.62
C SER A 95 15.53 12.26 -3.63
N PRO A 96 15.00 12.94 -4.67
CA PRO A 96 14.42 12.25 -5.81
C PRO A 96 15.51 11.48 -6.58
N VAL A 97 15.09 10.40 -7.20
CA VAL A 97 15.96 9.53 -7.99
C VAL A 97 15.27 9.10 -9.29
N VAL A 98 15.97 9.20 -10.39
CA VAL A 98 15.59 8.55 -11.66
C VAL A 98 16.15 7.12 -11.63
N LEU A 99 15.27 6.15 -11.83
CA LEU A 99 15.64 4.74 -12.04
C LEU A 99 15.38 4.39 -13.49
N ILE A 100 16.37 3.84 -14.18
CA ILE A 100 16.28 3.49 -15.60
C ILE A 100 17.05 2.22 -15.92
N SER A 101 16.47 1.41 -16.80
CA SER A 101 17.13 0.21 -17.37
C SER A 101 16.68 0.02 -18.83
N ARG A 102 17.58 -0.48 -19.68
CA ARG A 102 17.21 -0.94 -21.04
C ARG A 102 16.48 -2.28 -21.03
N SER A 103 16.43 -2.96 -19.90
CA SER A 103 15.69 -4.20 -19.69
C SER A 103 14.58 -3.94 -18.70
N GLY A 104 13.36 -3.74 -19.19
CA GLY A 104 12.14 -3.56 -18.43
C GLY A 104 11.30 -4.86 -18.39
N GLY A 105 10.03 -4.72 -18.06
CA GLY A 105 9.06 -5.81 -17.99
C GLY A 105 8.89 -6.40 -16.60
N VAL A 106 8.40 -7.64 -16.52
CA VAL A 106 7.88 -8.25 -15.28
C VAL A 106 8.95 -8.53 -14.21
N ASP A 107 10.22 -8.64 -14.59
CA ASP A 107 11.31 -9.09 -13.72
C ASP A 107 12.24 -7.97 -13.23
N ILE A 108 11.82 -6.72 -13.31
CA ILE A 108 12.67 -5.58 -12.90
C ILE A 108 13.18 -5.69 -11.46
N GLU A 109 12.37 -6.25 -10.55
CA GLU A 109 12.76 -6.45 -9.15
C GLU A 109 13.85 -7.53 -8.99
N GLU A 110 13.86 -8.54 -9.85
CA GLU A 110 14.92 -9.57 -9.89
C GLU A 110 16.19 -9.02 -10.55
N THR A 111 16.02 -8.22 -11.60
CA THR A 111 17.11 -7.51 -12.28
C THR A 111 17.84 -6.55 -11.33
N ALA A 112 17.13 -5.91 -10.41
CA ALA A 112 17.71 -5.00 -9.42
C ALA A 112 18.57 -5.70 -8.36
N LYS A 113 18.37 -7.01 -8.10
CA LYS A 113 19.07 -7.79 -7.06
C LYS A 113 20.34 -8.49 -7.55
N GLY A 114 20.57 -8.58 -8.86
CA GLY A 114 21.73 -9.25 -9.44
C GLY A 114 23.02 -8.43 -9.33
N GLU A 115 24.17 -9.09 -9.20
CA GLU A 115 25.50 -8.44 -9.16
C GLU A 115 25.82 -7.63 -10.43
N SER A 116 25.16 -7.92 -11.56
CA SER A 116 25.24 -7.14 -12.80
C SER A 116 23.95 -6.40 -13.09
N SER A 117 23.38 -5.71 -12.09
CA SER A 117 22.16 -4.93 -12.25
C SER A 117 22.27 -3.96 -13.42
N SER A 118 21.39 -4.13 -14.42
CA SER A 118 21.24 -3.18 -15.51
C SER A 118 20.48 -1.93 -15.09
N LEU A 119 19.90 -1.92 -13.87
CA LEU A 119 19.20 -0.79 -13.32
C LEU A 119 20.20 0.28 -12.86
N ARG A 120 20.05 1.49 -13.40
CA ARG A 120 20.86 2.66 -13.06
C ARG A 120 20.03 3.62 -12.24
N SER A 121 20.65 4.25 -11.24
CA SER A 121 20.01 5.25 -10.37
C SER A 121 20.74 6.59 -10.45
N PHE A 122 20.00 7.68 -10.65
CA PHE A 122 20.51 9.04 -10.77
C PHE A 122 19.77 9.94 -9.79
N HIS A 123 20.43 10.24 -8.68
CA HIS A 123 19.93 11.20 -7.69
C HIS A 123 20.12 12.63 -8.19
N PHE A 124 19.17 13.50 -7.86
CA PHE A 124 19.19 14.89 -8.25
C PHE A 124 18.53 15.78 -7.20
N ASP A 125 18.78 17.07 -7.28
CA ASP A 125 18.17 18.03 -6.36
C ASP A 125 16.71 18.32 -6.74
N TYR A 126 15.82 18.35 -5.73
CA TYR A 126 14.39 18.57 -5.93
C TYR A 126 14.10 19.96 -6.54
N ALA A 127 14.83 20.99 -6.11
CA ALA A 127 14.62 22.35 -6.58
C ALA A 127 15.17 22.59 -8.01
N GLU A 128 16.26 21.88 -8.37
CA GLU A 128 16.86 21.97 -9.70
C GLU A 128 16.10 21.13 -10.73
N GLY A 129 15.50 20.01 -10.31
CA GLY A 129 14.77 19.10 -11.18
C GLY A 129 15.65 18.40 -12.21
N ILE A 130 15.10 18.19 -13.41
CA ILE A 130 15.78 17.48 -14.52
C ILE A 130 16.72 18.45 -15.26
N THR A 131 17.99 18.48 -14.88
CA THR A 131 19.00 19.37 -15.46
C THR A 131 19.67 18.77 -16.71
N PRO A 132 20.27 19.61 -17.59
CA PRO A 132 21.05 19.13 -18.73
C PRO A 132 22.23 18.22 -18.32
N ASP A 133 22.85 18.47 -17.16
CA ASP A 133 23.94 17.63 -16.64
C ASP A 133 23.44 16.26 -16.24
N LEU A 134 22.30 16.16 -15.56
CA LEU A 134 21.64 14.90 -15.25
C LEU A 134 21.36 14.09 -16.53
N LEU A 135 20.81 14.72 -17.55
CA LEU A 135 20.51 14.08 -18.83
C LEU A 135 21.78 13.61 -19.57
N LYS A 136 22.87 14.36 -19.47
CA LYS A 136 24.17 13.98 -20.04
C LYS A 136 24.74 12.74 -19.35
N ARG A 137 24.72 12.69 -18.02
CA ARG A 137 25.14 11.52 -17.24
C ARG A 137 24.29 10.30 -17.58
N LEU A 138 22.97 10.45 -17.57
CA LEU A 138 22.02 9.39 -17.91
C LEU A 138 22.28 8.83 -19.30
N ARG A 139 22.45 9.69 -20.32
CA ARG A 139 22.79 9.29 -21.69
C ARG A 139 24.04 8.40 -21.73
N THR A 140 25.10 8.83 -21.05
CA THR A 140 26.39 8.12 -21.05
C THR A 140 26.29 6.76 -20.37
N ASP A 141 25.69 6.71 -19.20
CA ASP A 141 25.66 5.51 -18.35
C ASP A 141 24.67 4.44 -18.86
N VAL A 142 23.61 4.88 -19.54
CA VAL A 142 22.61 3.98 -20.14
C VAL A 142 23.01 3.59 -21.58
N GLY A 143 23.97 4.31 -22.16
CA GLY A 143 24.40 4.08 -23.55
C GLY A 143 23.36 4.50 -24.59
N ALA A 144 22.55 5.54 -24.28
CA ALA A 144 21.55 6.05 -25.20
C ALA A 144 22.20 6.85 -26.33
N ASN A 145 21.74 6.64 -27.57
CA ASN A 145 22.15 7.47 -28.70
C ASN A 145 21.55 8.89 -28.59
N SER A 146 21.93 9.80 -29.50
CA SER A 146 21.50 11.21 -29.41
C SER A 146 19.98 11.38 -29.52
N ALA A 147 19.33 10.64 -30.41
CA ALA A 147 17.89 10.72 -30.61
C ALA A 147 17.12 10.12 -29.41
N GLU A 148 17.56 8.98 -28.89
CA GLU A 148 17.03 8.38 -27.67
C GLU A 148 17.15 9.33 -26.47
N ALA A 149 18.32 9.97 -26.30
CA ALA A 149 18.57 10.88 -25.18
C ALA A 149 17.68 12.12 -25.24
N GLU A 150 17.42 12.67 -26.40
CA GLU A 150 16.49 13.79 -26.58
C GLU A 150 15.07 13.42 -26.18
N LYS A 151 14.58 12.28 -26.67
CA LYS A 151 13.23 11.79 -26.34
C LYS A 151 13.09 11.44 -24.86
N LEU A 152 14.07 10.75 -24.28
CA LEU A 152 14.09 10.44 -22.84
C LEU A 152 14.13 11.71 -22.00
N GLY A 153 14.89 12.72 -22.39
CA GLY A 153 14.93 14.01 -21.74
C GLY A 153 13.56 14.69 -21.70
N ALA A 154 12.85 14.69 -22.83
CA ALA A 154 11.50 15.23 -22.92
C ALA A 154 10.49 14.45 -22.04
N ILE A 155 10.60 13.10 -21.99
CA ILE A 155 9.77 12.27 -21.12
C ILE A 155 10.07 12.56 -19.66
N LEU A 156 11.34 12.57 -19.26
CA LEU A 156 11.75 12.80 -17.87
C LEU A 156 11.32 14.17 -17.36
N THR A 157 11.45 15.22 -18.17
CA THR A 157 10.99 16.57 -17.79
C THR A 157 9.48 16.56 -17.52
N ARG A 158 8.68 15.96 -18.39
CA ARG A 158 7.23 15.86 -18.21
C ARG A 158 6.85 14.98 -17.02
N LEU A 159 7.58 13.89 -16.79
CA LEU A 159 7.36 13.05 -15.60
C LEU A 159 7.69 13.81 -14.31
N TRP A 160 8.75 14.63 -14.33
CA TRP A 160 9.09 15.46 -13.18
C TRP A 160 8.02 16.51 -12.91
N ASP A 161 7.54 17.20 -13.92
CA ASP A 161 6.44 18.17 -13.79
C ASP A 161 5.18 17.50 -13.21
N LEU A 162 4.88 16.29 -13.68
CA LEU A 162 3.77 15.49 -13.16
C LEU A 162 4.02 15.06 -11.70
N PHE A 163 5.24 14.60 -11.38
CA PHE A 163 5.65 14.18 -10.06
C PHE A 163 5.44 15.28 -9.02
N VAL A 164 5.91 16.49 -9.32
CA VAL A 164 5.77 17.65 -8.43
C VAL A 164 4.33 18.13 -8.37
N SER A 165 3.68 18.33 -9.53
CA SER A 165 2.34 18.93 -9.58
C SER A 165 1.25 18.04 -9.00
N LYS A 166 1.48 16.71 -8.92
CA LYS A 166 0.50 15.73 -8.42
C LYS A 166 0.89 15.13 -7.07
N ASP A 167 1.89 15.69 -6.39
CA ASP A 167 2.38 15.17 -5.11
C ASP A 167 2.69 13.65 -5.18
N ALA A 168 3.32 13.21 -6.28
CA ALA A 168 3.64 11.81 -6.46
C ALA A 168 4.82 11.37 -5.58
N THR A 169 4.82 10.11 -5.16
CA THR A 169 5.94 9.47 -4.48
C THR A 169 6.64 8.43 -5.36
N LEU A 170 5.95 7.97 -6.40
CA LEU A 170 6.47 7.11 -7.45
C LEU A 170 5.71 7.37 -8.74
N LEU A 171 6.43 7.57 -9.83
CA LEU A 171 5.92 7.47 -11.20
C LEU A 171 6.79 6.45 -11.94
N GLU A 172 6.21 5.35 -12.35
CA GLU A 172 6.88 4.24 -13.02
C GLU A 172 6.25 4.00 -14.38
N ILE A 173 7.07 3.85 -15.42
CA ILE A 173 6.68 3.38 -16.74
C ILE A 173 7.38 2.04 -16.98
N ASN A 174 6.60 0.97 -17.07
CA ASN A 174 7.14 -0.37 -17.25
C ASN A 174 6.15 -1.30 -17.98
N PRO A 175 6.40 -1.56 -19.28
CA PRO A 175 7.56 -1.11 -20.04
C PRO A 175 7.36 0.28 -20.69
N LEU A 176 8.48 0.98 -20.84
CA LEU A 176 8.66 2.06 -21.80
C LEU A 176 9.20 1.44 -23.09
N ALA A 177 8.33 1.20 -24.06
CA ALA A 177 8.68 0.54 -25.30
C ALA A 177 9.48 1.46 -26.22
N ARG A 178 10.65 0.99 -26.66
CA ARG A 178 11.40 1.61 -27.74
C ARG A 178 10.90 1.05 -29.07
N THR A 179 10.36 1.93 -29.89
CA THR A 179 9.89 1.61 -31.23
C THR A 179 10.84 2.14 -32.28
N GLY A 180 10.63 1.84 -33.56
CA GLY A 180 11.48 2.30 -34.66
C GLY A 180 11.82 3.81 -34.58
N GLU A 181 12.94 4.21 -35.16
CA GLU A 181 13.45 5.59 -35.19
C GLU A 181 13.67 6.24 -33.80
N ALA A 182 14.06 5.43 -32.80
CA ALA A 182 14.32 5.88 -31.44
C ALA A 182 13.11 6.56 -30.74
N ASN A 183 11.88 6.24 -31.16
CA ASN A 183 10.69 6.70 -30.46
C ASN A 183 10.42 5.83 -29.22
N PHE A 184 9.75 6.44 -28.25
CA PHE A 184 9.32 5.76 -27.03
C PHE A 184 7.81 5.85 -26.87
N LYS A 185 7.20 4.72 -26.46
CA LYS A 185 5.77 4.62 -26.14
C LYS A 185 5.59 4.03 -24.75
N CYS A 186 4.78 4.67 -23.92
CA CYS A 186 4.41 4.14 -22.61
C CYS A 186 3.34 3.07 -22.80
N LEU A 187 3.65 1.82 -22.45
CA LEU A 187 2.71 0.71 -22.58
C LEU A 187 1.98 0.40 -21.26
N ASP A 188 2.61 0.66 -20.13
CA ASP A 188 1.99 0.56 -18.80
C ASP A 188 2.65 1.55 -17.86
N ALA A 189 1.89 1.98 -16.85
CA ALA A 189 2.38 2.93 -15.86
C ALA A 189 1.81 2.62 -14.47
N LYS A 190 2.60 2.92 -13.44
CA LYS A 190 2.18 2.84 -12.04
C LYS A 190 2.46 4.17 -11.37
N PHE A 191 1.42 4.74 -10.77
CA PHE A 191 1.49 5.99 -10.04
C PHE A 191 1.18 5.77 -8.58
N MET A 192 1.98 6.36 -7.71
CA MET A 192 1.69 6.44 -6.28
C MET A 192 1.70 7.92 -5.90
N ILE A 193 0.60 8.36 -5.34
CA ILE A 193 0.40 9.74 -4.88
C ILE A 193 0.49 9.73 -3.35
N ASP A 194 1.04 10.79 -2.77
CA ASP A 194 1.10 10.94 -1.32
C ASP A 194 -0.31 11.09 -0.74
N ASP A 195 -0.71 10.18 0.15
CA ASP A 195 -2.02 10.23 0.81
C ASP A 195 -2.23 11.53 1.60
N ALA A 196 -1.17 12.13 2.13
CA ALA A 196 -1.23 13.43 2.78
C ALA A 196 -1.60 14.59 1.82
N SER A 197 -1.52 14.38 0.52
CA SER A 197 -1.89 15.36 -0.50
C SER A 197 -3.40 15.42 -0.80
N GLN A 198 -4.23 14.58 -0.21
CA GLN A 198 -5.66 14.48 -0.51
C GLN A 198 -6.38 15.84 -0.58
N ARG A 199 -6.05 16.77 0.33
CA ARG A 199 -6.63 18.12 0.34
C ARG A 199 -6.18 18.98 -0.85
N ARG A 200 -4.98 18.74 -1.38
CA ARG A 200 -4.42 19.46 -2.54
C ARG A 200 -4.82 18.83 -3.87
N GLN A 201 -5.12 17.52 -3.87
CA GLN A 201 -5.40 16.71 -5.05
C GLN A 201 -6.82 16.08 -5.04
N PRO A 202 -7.90 16.84 -4.75
CA PRO A 202 -9.24 16.27 -4.55
C PRO A 202 -9.77 15.54 -5.79
N GLU A 203 -9.42 16.02 -7.00
CA GLU A 203 -9.85 15.39 -8.26
C GLU A 203 -9.19 14.02 -8.50
N LEU A 204 -7.92 13.86 -8.08
CA LEU A 204 -7.24 12.57 -8.15
C LEU A 204 -7.81 11.59 -7.14
N PHE A 205 -8.02 12.04 -5.89
CA PHE A 205 -8.57 11.18 -4.85
C PHE A 205 -10.04 10.79 -5.11
N ALA A 206 -10.80 11.59 -5.85
CA ALA A 206 -12.14 11.21 -6.32
C ALA A 206 -12.13 10.02 -7.30
N GLN A 207 -10.97 9.69 -7.90
CA GLN A 207 -10.80 8.55 -8.81
C GLN A 207 -10.36 7.26 -8.11
N ARG A 208 -10.16 7.28 -6.77
CA ARG A 208 -9.82 6.07 -6.01
C ARG A 208 -10.87 4.99 -6.24
N ASP A 209 -10.43 3.79 -6.53
CA ASP A 209 -11.28 2.59 -6.60
C ASP A 209 -11.46 2.02 -5.19
N ILE A 210 -12.33 2.66 -4.41
CA ILE A 210 -12.58 2.33 -3.00
C ILE A 210 -13.03 0.86 -2.84
N GLN A 211 -13.72 0.30 -3.85
CA GLN A 211 -14.18 -1.09 -3.80
C GLN A 211 -13.04 -2.10 -3.90
N ALA A 212 -11.90 -1.71 -4.49
CA ALA A 212 -10.71 -2.53 -4.56
C ALA A 212 -9.80 -2.43 -3.32
N GLU A 213 -10.12 -1.54 -2.40
CA GLU A 213 -9.37 -1.33 -1.16
C GLU A 213 -9.92 -2.20 0.00
N VAL A 214 -9.19 -2.26 1.12
CA VAL A 214 -9.60 -3.01 2.31
C VAL A 214 -10.77 -2.29 2.99
N PRO A 215 -11.97 -2.90 3.08
CA PRO A 215 -13.17 -2.20 3.57
C PRO A 215 -13.00 -1.64 4.99
N GLU A 216 -12.29 -2.36 5.86
CA GLU A 216 -12.05 -1.95 7.24
C GLU A 216 -11.16 -0.68 7.32
N GLU A 217 -10.20 -0.52 6.37
CA GLU A 217 -9.33 0.65 6.29
C GLU A 217 -10.11 1.87 5.84
N ILE A 218 -10.99 1.71 4.85
CA ILE A 218 -11.88 2.77 4.36
C ILE A 218 -12.86 3.20 5.46
N GLU A 219 -13.48 2.24 6.15
CA GLU A 219 -14.39 2.55 7.25
C GLU A 219 -13.67 3.34 8.36
N ALA A 220 -12.47 2.90 8.76
CA ALA A 220 -11.67 3.56 9.79
C ALA A 220 -11.38 5.03 9.45
N GLN A 221 -11.06 5.33 8.18
CA GLN A 221 -10.83 6.70 7.72
C GLN A 221 -12.03 7.62 7.93
N THR A 222 -13.26 7.12 7.81
CA THR A 222 -14.48 7.95 8.02
C THR A 222 -14.62 8.42 9.46
N TYR A 223 -13.95 7.74 10.40
CA TYR A 223 -13.90 8.10 11.83
C TYR A 223 -12.60 8.79 12.25
N GLY A 224 -11.73 9.13 11.29
CA GLY A 224 -10.45 9.76 11.55
C GLY A 224 -9.40 8.81 12.15
N LEU A 225 -9.60 7.50 12.03
CA LEU A 225 -8.66 6.47 12.44
C LEU A 225 -7.74 6.11 11.27
N VAL A 226 -6.46 5.90 11.54
CA VAL A 226 -5.54 5.24 10.60
C VAL A 226 -5.50 3.76 10.97
N TYR A 227 -6.03 2.91 10.11
CA TYR A 227 -6.08 1.46 10.29
C TYR A 227 -5.42 0.77 9.12
N ILE A 228 -4.57 -0.22 9.39
CA ILE A 228 -3.97 -1.09 8.37
C ILE A 228 -4.15 -2.53 8.84
N LYS A 229 -4.81 -3.35 8.01
CA LYS A 229 -5.03 -4.76 8.29
C LYS A 229 -3.74 -5.55 8.14
N MET A 230 -3.45 -6.42 9.13
CA MET A 230 -2.26 -7.28 9.16
C MET A 230 -2.67 -8.74 9.36
N ASP A 231 -1.70 -9.66 9.25
CA ASP A 231 -1.98 -11.11 9.23
C ASP A 231 -1.96 -11.79 10.61
N GLY A 232 -1.73 -11.04 11.70
CA GLY A 232 -1.64 -11.59 13.05
C GLY A 232 -2.99 -11.83 13.74
N ASN A 233 -2.92 -12.02 15.05
CA ASN A 233 -4.06 -12.34 15.92
C ASN A 233 -4.18 -11.47 17.18
N ILE A 234 -3.34 -10.43 17.29
CA ILE A 234 -3.39 -9.45 18.39
C ILE A 234 -3.89 -8.12 17.81
N GLY A 235 -5.11 -7.73 18.17
CA GLY A 235 -5.68 -6.44 17.82
C GLY A 235 -5.03 -5.31 18.63
N ASN A 236 -4.81 -4.14 18.00
CA ASN A 236 -4.15 -3.01 18.62
C ASN A 236 -5.00 -1.74 18.53
N VAL A 237 -5.12 -1.02 19.66
CA VAL A 237 -5.68 0.32 19.72
C VAL A 237 -4.65 1.23 20.38
N VAL A 238 -4.09 2.14 19.61
CA VAL A 238 -2.96 2.98 20.03
C VAL A 238 -3.21 4.43 19.61
N ASN A 239 -2.69 5.40 20.35
CA ASN A 239 -2.68 6.80 19.95
C ASN A 239 -1.28 7.24 19.55
N GLY A 240 -1.17 7.75 18.33
CA GLY A 240 0.08 8.20 17.72
C GLY A 240 0.79 7.11 16.93
N ALA A 241 1.12 7.40 15.68
CA ALA A 241 1.70 6.45 14.73
C ALA A 241 3.03 5.84 15.22
N GLY A 242 3.88 6.65 15.88
CA GLY A 242 5.14 6.16 16.45
C GLY A 242 4.94 5.12 17.55
N LEU A 243 3.98 5.35 18.46
CA LEU A 243 3.65 4.39 19.51
C LEU A 243 2.98 3.13 18.92
N ALA A 244 2.18 3.28 17.87
CA ALA A 244 1.55 2.15 17.18
C ALA A 244 2.61 1.25 16.50
N MET A 245 3.61 1.83 15.83
CA MET A 245 4.75 1.07 15.29
C MET A 245 5.53 0.36 16.39
N ALA A 246 5.89 1.07 17.46
CA ALA A 246 6.60 0.49 18.60
C ALA A 246 5.79 -0.63 19.29
N THR A 247 4.46 -0.52 19.32
CA THR A 247 3.59 -1.56 19.87
C THR A 247 3.64 -2.83 19.01
N ASN A 248 3.60 -2.70 17.69
CA ASN A 248 3.74 -3.82 16.77
C ASN A 248 5.11 -4.49 16.91
N ASP A 249 6.18 -3.69 17.03
CA ASP A 249 7.55 -4.19 17.25
C ASP A 249 7.68 -4.94 18.59
N ALA A 250 7.10 -4.41 19.66
CA ALA A 250 7.11 -5.06 20.98
C ALA A 250 6.35 -6.40 20.97
N ILE A 251 5.22 -6.48 20.29
CA ILE A 251 4.47 -7.73 20.09
C ILE A 251 5.33 -8.74 19.32
N ALA A 252 5.96 -8.31 18.23
CA ALA A 252 6.84 -9.17 17.43
C ALA A 252 8.07 -9.64 18.23
N TYR A 253 8.67 -8.77 19.02
CA TYR A 253 9.81 -9.09 19.91
C TYR A 253 9.48 -10.20 20.91
N HIS A 254 8.23 -10.24 21.43
CA HIS A 254 7.76 -11.30 22.31
C HIS A 254 7.22 -12.53 21.55
N GLY A 255 7.39 -12.60 20.24
CA GLY A 255 6.99 -13.72 19.39
C GLY A 255 5.48 -13.82 19.15
N GLY A 256 4.79 -12.68 19.13
CA GLY A 256 3.41 -12.51 18.69
C GLY A 256 3.32 -11.90 17.28
N ALA A 257 2.08 -11.71 16.80
CA ALA A 257 1.81 -11.07 15.53
C ALA A 257 0.57 -10.17 15.62
N SER A 258 0.71 -8.92 15.18
CA SER A 258 -0.38 -7.93 15.19
C SER A 258 -1.39 -8.20 14.08
N ALA A 259 -2.68 -8.13 14.41
CA ALA A 259 -3.78 -8.23 13.45
C ALA A 259 -4.00 -6.92 12.68
N ASN A 260 -3.54 -5.81 13.26
CA ASN A 260 -3.65 -4.49 12.66
C ASN A 260 -2.59 -3.53 13.21
N PHE A 261 -2.29 -2.50 12.41
CA PHE A 261 -1.80 -1.23 12.89
C PHE A 261 -3.01 -0.32 13.10
N LEU A 262 -3.07 0.43 14.21
CA LEU A 262 -4.09 1.44 14.42
C LEU A 262 -3.52 2.64 15.17
N ASP A 263 -3.71 3.82 14.59
CA ASP A 263 -3.50 5.11 15.25
C ASP A 263 -4.85 5.83 15.41
N ALA A 264 -5.27 6.01 16.64
CA ALA A 264 -6.50 6.73 16.98
C ALA A 264 -6.33 8.27 16.95
N GLY A 265 -5.12 8.75 16.63
CA GLY A 265 -4.79 10.16 16.60
C GLY A 265 -4.73 10.82 17.97
N GLY A 266 -4.43 12.12 17.97
CA GLY A 266 -4.30 12.92 19.20
C GLY A 266 -5.63 13.43 19.78
N GLN A 267 -6.78 13.08 19.21
CA GLN A 267 -8.11 13.54 19.62
C GLN A 267 -9.13 12.38 19.68
N ALA A 268 -8.68 11.21 20.12
CA ALA A 268 -9.57 10.06 20.27
C ALA A 268 -10.74 10.38 21.20
N THR A 269 -11.95 10.05 20.74
CA THR A 269 -13.22 10.21 21.47
C THR A 269 -13.80 8.85 21.81
N LYS A 270 -14.84 8.80 22.66
CA LYS A 270 -15.60 7.57 22.91
C LYS A 270 -16.03 6.89 21.60
N ASN A 271 -16.54 7.67 20.65
CA ASN A 271 -16.99 7.13 19.36
C ASN A 271 -15.86 6.51 18.53
N THR A 272 -14.69 7.18 18.47
CA THR A 272 -13.54 6.63 17.72
C THR A 272 -13.00 5.35 18.36
N ILE A 273 -12.92 5.28 19.69
CA ILE A 273 -12.50 4.07 20.42
C ILE A 273 -13.50 2.93 20.23
N GLN A 274 -14.79 3.21 20.30
CA GLN A 274 -15.84 2.21 20.02
C GLN A 274 -15.71 1.65 18.61
N LYS A 275 -15.55 2.53 17.62
CA LYS A 275 -15.39 2.12 16.23
C LYS A 275 -14.10 1.31 16.00
N ALA A 276 -13.01 1.67 16.66
CA ALA A 276 -11.79 0.87 16.65
C ALA A 276 -12.04 -0.57 17.13
N PHE A 277 -12.74 -0.74 18.27
CA PHE A 277 -13.12 -2.07 18.77
C PHE A 277 -14.05 -2.81 17.81
N GLU A 278 -15.08 -2.15 17.27
CA GLU A 278 -16.00 -2.76 16.30
C GLU A 278 -15.26 -3.31 15.06
N ILE A 279 -14.34 -2.51 14.49
CA ILE A 279 -13.55 -2.91 13.32
C ILE A 279 -12.64 -4.10 13.67
N ILE A 280 -11.90 -4.01 14.77
CA ILE A 280 -10.95 -5.05 15.19
C ILE A 280 -11.68 -6.37 15.51
N LEU A 281 -12.82 -6.30 16.20
CA LEU A 281 -13.57 -7.48 16.62
C LEU A 281 -14.30 -8.21 15.48
N ARG A 282 -14.49 -7.58 14.32
CA ARG A 282 -14.99 -8.28 13.11
C ARG A 282 -13.98 -9.28 12.57
N ASP A 283 -12.70 -9.08 12.81
CA ASP A 283 -11.68 -10.04 12.43
C ASP A 283 -11.68 -11.23 13.41
N THR A 284 -12.20 -12.36 12.96
CA THR A 284 -12.31 -13.60 13.75
C THR A 284 -10.97 -14.18 14.15
N ARG A 285 -9.87 -13.78 13.53
CA ARG A 285 -8.50 -14.19 13.89
C ARG A 285 -8.03 -13.53 15.18
N VAL A 286 -8.61 -12.38 15.55
CA VAL A 286 -8.22 -11.65 16.76
C VAL A 286 -8.60 -12.45 18.00
N LYS A 287 -7.60 -12.73 18.84
CA LYS A 287 -7.71 -13.49 20.09
C LYS A 287 -7.53 -12.63 21.34
N VAL A 288 -6.92 -11.46 21.23
CA VAL A 288 -6.70 -10.47 22.31
C VAL A 288 -6.60 -9.09 21.70
N ILE A 289 -6.99 -8.07 22.45
CA ILE A 289 -6.78 -6.67 22.08
C ILE A 289 -5.82 -6.04 23.08
N LEU A 290 -4.79 -5.36 22.58
CA LEU A 290 -3.90 -4.50 23.35
C LEU A 290 -4.27 -3.05 23.10
N VAL A 291 -4.69 -2.36 24.15
CA VAL A 291 -4.88 -0.90 24.18
C VAL A 291 -3.64 -0.28 24.78
N ASN A 292 -2.92 0.52 24.03
CA ASN A 292 -1.70 1.18 24.48
C ASN A 292 -1.79 2.69 24.24
N ILE A 293 -2.11 3.43 25.28
CA ILE A 293 -2.35 4.87 25.21
C ILE A 293 -1.30 5.62 26.01
N TYR A 294 -0.72 6.64 25.38
CA TYR A 294 0.09 7.64 26.05
C TYR A 294 -0.65 8.98 26.04
N GLY A 295 -1.14 9.37 27.21
CA GLY A 295 -1.86 10.62 27.42
C GLY A 295 -0.90 11.82 27.33
N GLY A 296 -1.10 12.64 26.31
CA GLY A 296 -0.52 13.96 26.18
C GLY A 296 -1.67 14.98 26.24
N ILE A 297 -2.16 15.40 25.07
CA ILE A 297 -3.39 16.19 24.93
C ILE A 297 -4.61 15.33 25.31
N ILE A 298 -4.62 14.04 24.92
CA ILE A 298 -5.61 13.06 25.37
C ILE A 298 -5.37 12.75 26.85
N ARG A 299 -6.45 12.66 27.60
CA ARG A 299 -6.44 12.29 29.02
C ARG A 299 -6.80 10.82 29.19
N CYS A 300 -6.04 10.10 29.99
CA CYS A 300 -6.23 8.68 30.24
C CYS A 300 -7.54 8.34 30.95
N ASP A 301 -8.06 9.22 31.80
CA ASP A 301 -9.38 9.08 32.46
C ASP A 301 -10.52 9.06 31.40
N MET A 302 -10.49 9.96 30.42
CA MET A 302 -11.45 9.98 29.31
C MET A 302 -11.36 8.73 28.46
N ILE A 303 -10.15 8.22 28.21
CA ILE A 303 -9.95 6.98 27.46
C ILE A 303 -10.50 5.77 28.24
N ALA A 304 -10.25 5.70 29.55
CA ALA A 304 -10.81 4.64 30.38
C ALA A 304 -12.34 4.62 30.35
N GLU A 305 -13.00 5.78 30.48
CA GLU A 305 -14.44 5.91 30.31
C GLU A 305 -14.91 5.48 28.91
N SER A 306 -14.13 5.82 27.87
CA SER A 306 -14.43 5.45 26.49
C SER A 306 -14.35 3.93 26.27
N ILE A 307 -13.34 3.26 26.83
CA ILE A 307 -13.17 1.81 26.80
C ILE A 307 -14.36 1.13 27.50
N ILE A 308 -14.72 1.58 28.69
CA ILE A 308 -15.85 1.03 29.46
C ILE A 308 -17.16 1.25 28.69
N GLY A 309 -17.36 2.46 28.16
CA GLY A 309 -18.55 2.77 27.36
C GLY A 309 -18.67 1.90 26.12
N ALA A 310 -17.57 1.73 25.38
CA ALA A 310 -17.53 0.86 24.21
C ALA A 310 -17.83 -0.61 24.58
N THR A 311 -17.21 -1.12 25.64
CA THR A 311 -17.44 -2.49 26.12
C THR A 311 -18.89 -2.71 26.54
N LYS A 312 -19.53 -1.72 27.19
CA LYS A 312 -20.95 -1.83 27.59
C LYS A 312 -21.90 -1.81 26.39
N GLU A 313 -21.60 -1.03 25.37
CA GLU A 313 -22.43 -0.94 24.15
C GLU A 313 -22.28 -2.15 23.23
N LEU A 314 -21.07 -2.69 23.12
CA LEU A 314 -20.78 -3.89 22.32
C LEU A 314 -21.19 -5.20 23.03
N GLY A 315 -21.48 -5.13 24.33
CA GLY A 315 -21.67 -6.30 25.17
C GLY A 315 -20.33 -6.94 25.58
N PRO A 316 -20.38 -8.11 26.25
CA PRO A 316 -19.16 -8.81 26.68
C PRO A 316 -18.22 -9.03 25.49
N LEU A 317 -17.02 -8.53 25.61
CA LEU A 317 -16.01 -8.72 24.55
C LEU A 317 -15.69 -10.23 24.44
N ARG A 318 -15.67 -10.72 23.21
CA ARG A 318 -15.32 -12.15 22.93
C ARG A 318 -13.86 -12.50 23.17
N VAL A 319 -13.01 -11.48 23.41
CA VAL A 319 -11.57 -11.62 23.61
C VAL A 319 -11.12 -10.80 24.81
N PRO A 320 -10.07 -11.24 25.54
CA PRO A 320 -9.52 -10.47 26.64
C PRO A 320 -8.91 -9.15 26.14
N LEU A 321 -8.92 -8.16 27.03
CA LEU A 321 -8.39 -6.84 26.83
C LEU A 321 -7.20 -6.60 27.75
N VAL A 322 -6.05 -6.25 27.18
CA VAL A 322 -4.88 -5.75 27.89
C VAL A 322 -4.83 -4.25 27.73
N VAL A 323 -4.77 -3.50 28.84
CA VAL A 323 -4.80 -2.04 28.80
C VAL A 323 -3.57 -1.46 29.47
N ARG A 324 -2.88 -0.59 28.74
CA ARG A 324 -1.80 0.24 29.25
C ARG A 324 -2.16 1.71 29.06
N LEU A 325 -2.21 2.44 30.17
CA LEU A 325 -2.43 3.89 30.20
C LEU A 325 -1.23 4.57 30.88
N GLN A 326 -0.65 5.55 30.20
CA GLN A 326 0.48 6.34 30.68
C GLN A 326 0.26 7.82 30.36
N GLY A 327 0.87 8.72 31.12
CA GLY A 327 0.81 10.18 30.90
C GLY A 327 -0.34 10.84 31.62
N THR A 328 -0.96 11.85 30.99
CA THR A 328 -1.94 12.74 31.64
C THR A 328 -3.12 11.97 32.22
N ASN A 329 -3.37 12.12 33.54
CA ASN A 329 -4.43 11.45 34.30
C ASN A 329 -4.40 9.91 34.24
N SER A 330 -3.19 9.32 34.10
CA SER A 330 -3.08 7.86 34.07
C SER A 330 -3.50 7.19 35.41
N PRO A 331 -3.19 7.70 36.62
CA PRO A 331 -3.67 7.10 37.85
C PRO A 331 -5.20 7.07 37.95
N GLU A 332 -5.85 8.15 37.57
CA GLU A 332 -7.31 8.26 37.54
C GLU A 332 -7.92 7.28 36.53
N GLY A 333 -7.34 7.22 35.32
CA GLY A 333 -7.78 6.30 34.25
C GLY A 333 -7.66 4.83 34.68
N LEU A 334 -6.54 4.45 35.30
CA LEU A 334 -6.33 3.09 35.81
C LEU A 334 -7.35 2.74 36.90
N LYS A 335 -7.60 3.67 37.85
CA LYS A 335 -8.61 3.47 38.87
C LYS A 335 -10.00 3.27 38.28
N ILE A 336 -10.40 4.06 37.29
CA ILE A 336 -11.69 3.92 36.58
C ILE A 336 -11.83 2.53 35.97
N LEU A 337 -10.75 1.97 35.35
CA LEU A 337 -10.76 0.63 34.79
C LEU A 337 -10.87 -0.46 35.88
N GLU A 338 -10.17 -0.31 37.00
CA GLU A 338 -10.23 -1.24 38.14
C GLU A 338 -11.61 -1.27 38.76
N ASP A 339 -12.19 -0.08 39.03
CA ASP A 339 -13.52 0.07 39.67
C ASP A 339 -14.66 -0.48 38.76
N ALA A 340 -14.42 -0.58 37.43
CA ALA A 340 -15.41 -1.13 36.49
C ALA A 340 -15.58 -2.63 36.56
N ASP A 341 -14.63 -3.35 37.12
CA ASP A 341 -14.59 -4.84 37.28
C ASP A 341 -15.03 -5.63 36.04
N LEU A 342 -14.49 -5.23 34.88
CA LEU A 342 -14.81 -5.84 33.59
C LEU A 342 -13.78 -6.91 33.15
N GLY A 343 -12.90 -7.34 34.06
CA GLY A 343 -11.90 -8.39 33.78
C GLY A 343 -10.77 -7.95 32.86
N PHE A 344 -10.47 -6.65 32.79
CA PHE A 344 -9.35 -6.13 32.03
C PHE A 344 -8.01 -6.49 32.67
N HIS A 345 -7.00 -6.80 31.82
CA HIS A 345 -5.63 -6.94 32.26
C HIS A 345 -4.94 -5.58 32.19
N VAL A 346 -4.69 -4.97 33.33
CA VAL A 346 -4.05 -3.65 33.40
C VAL A 346 -2.56 -3.82 33.63
N GLU A 347 -1.74 -3.21 32.78
CA GLU A 347 -0.28 -3.27 32.84
C GLU A 347 0.32 -1.87 32.71
N SER A 348 1.28 -1.51 33.54
CA SER A 348 1.91 -0.19 33.50
C SER A 348 3.11 -0.15 32.57
N GLU A 349 3.90 -1.23 32.53
CA GLU A 349 5.11 -1.32 31.75
C GLU A 349 4.83 -1.75 30.33
N PHE A 350 5.47 -1.08 29.35
CA PHE A 350 5.21 -1.29 27.92
C PHE A 350 5.53 -2.71 27.46
N GLY A 351 6.73 -3.20 27.82
CA GLY A 351 7.15 -4.54 27.47
C GLY A 351 6.27 -5.63 28.08
N GLU A 352 5.86 -5.47 29.34
CA GLU A 352 4.99 -6.44 30.02
C GLU A 352 3.57 -6.44 29.44
N ALA A 353 3.04 -5.30 29.05
CA ALA A 353 1.74 -5.22 28.36
C ALA A 353 1.76 -6.00 27.03
N ALA A 354 2.79 -5.80 26.19
CA ALA A 354 2.96 -6.54 24.95
C ALA A 354 3.14 -8.05 25.19
N LYS A 355 3.99 -8.42 26.15
CA LYS A 355 4.23 -9.81 26.56
C LYS A 355 2.96 -10.47 27.07
N LYS A 356 2.16 -9.78 27.87
CA LYS A 356 0.86 -10.29 28.39
C LYS A 356 -0.11 -10.55 27.24
N ALA A 357 -0.22 -9.62 26.29
CA ALA A 357 -1.06 -9.79 25.10
C ALA A 357 -0.62 -11.02 24.29
N VAL A 358 0.69 -11.22 24.10
CA VAL A 358 1.24 -12.41 23.40
C VAL A 358 0.92 -13.69 24.16
N GLN A 359 1.08 -13.71 25.48
CA GLN A 359 0.77 -14.88 26.31
C GLN A 359 -0.72 -15.28 26.19
N LEU A 360 -1.61 -14.31 26.30
CA LEU A 360 -3.05 -14.53 26.15
C LEU A 360 -3.42 -15.03 24.75
N SER A 361 -2.82 -14.48 23.72
CA SER A 361 -3.10 -14.90 22.34
C SER A 361 -2.68 -16.34 22.01
N LYS A 362 -1.71 -16.89 22.78
CA LYS A 362 -1.23 -18.29 22.64
C LYS A 362 -2.04 -19.29 23.48
N SER A 363 -2.72 -18.81 24.52
CA SER A 363 -3.52 -19.66 25.41
C SER A 363 -4.96 -19.88 24.94
N LEU A 364 -5.40 -19.11 23.96
CA LEU A 364 -6.70 -19.18 23.28
C LEU A 364 -6.57 -19.75 21.86
#